data_d0d1c574b7dc38b10e7bb73c42f36054
#
_entry.id   d0d1c574b7dc38b10e7bb73c42f36054
#
_cell.length_a   1.000
_cell.length_b   1.000
_cell.length_c   1.000
_cell.angle_alpha   90.00
_cell.angle_beta   90.00
_cell.angle_gamma   90.00
#
_symmetry.space_group_name_H-M   'P 1'
#
loop_
_entity.id
_entity.type
_entity.pdbx_description
1 polymer ?
#
loop_
_entity_poly.entity_id
_entity_poly.type
_entity_poly.pdbx_seq_one_letter_code
_entity_poly.pdbx_strand_id
1 'polypeptide(L)'
;MFNSFHGETANDIWKQAFQAVKLSDIIESRCGNTRELLHTTLSINNPRQKWVTCKSPPISIGYALAELIWILQGCDDSQTINYWNPVLPKFAGNYKSYPGAYGQRIMYRYGFNQLKRVYETLMNHPESRQAVMLIWDPQTDLPQLNGIPNNEDIPCNICSMIKIRKGKLEWTQVMRSNDLVLGLPYNLVQFTSMQEILASWLNVDVGSYNHISDSLHIYTEKESFVGIQTMECYNTCLLYTSDAADDLIGV
;
A
#
# COMPACT_ATOMS: atom_id res chain seq x y z
N MET A 1 -10.65 -9.83 -18.61
CA MET A 1 -10.09 -8.61 -19.22
C MET A 1 -9.28 -7.91 -18.13
N PHE A 2 -8.14 -7.26 -18.44
CA PHE A 2 -7.38 -6.47 -17.47
C PHE A 2 -7.94 -5.05 -17.42
N ASN A 3 -8.09 -4.51 -16.21
CA ASN A 3 -8.41 -3.11 -15.98
C ASN A 3 -7.12 -2.35 -15.71
N SER A 4 -6.91 -1.20 -16.35
CA SER A 4 -5.68 -0.42 -16.20
C SER A 4 -6.00 1.06 -16.07
N PHE A 5 -5.53 1.66 -15.00
CA PHE A 5 -5.71 3.07 -14.67
C PHE A 5 -4.34 3.74 -14.51
N HIS A 6 -4.15 4.89 -15.16
CA HIS A 6 -2.89 5.62 -15.16
C HIS A 6 -3.12 7.08 -14.79
N GLY A 7 -2.19 7.65 -14.04
CA GLY A 7 -2.23 9.07 -13.68
C GLY A 7 -0.90 9.58 -13.15
N GLU A 8 -0.82 10.88 -13.00
CA GLU A 8 0.32 11.53 -12.37
C GLU A 8 0.31 11.34 -10.86
N THR A 9 -0.87 11.29 -10.25
CA THR A 9 -1.08 11.32 -8.81
C THR A 9 -1.93 10.15 -8.31
N ALA A 10 -1.90 9.90 -7.00
CA ALA A 10 -2.80 8.95 -6.34
C ALA A 10 -4.29 9.34 -6.52
N ASN A 11 -4.60 10.64 -6.55
CA ASN A 11 -5.95 11.12 -6.81
C ASN A 11 -6.46 10.70 -8.18
N ASP A 12 -5.62 10.81 -9.22
CA ASP A 12 -6.03 10.50 -10.59
C ASP A 12 -6.44 9.05 -10.74
N ILE A 13 -5.58 8.13 -10.27
CA ILE A 13 -5.85 6.70 -10.37
C ILE A 13 -7.01 6.27 -9.48
N TRP A 14 -7.13 6.85 -8.28
CA TRP A 14 -8.21 6.53 -7.37
C TRP A 14 -9.58 6.95 -7.92
N LYS A 15 -9.69 8.18 -8.48
CA LYS A 15 -10.93 8.66 -9.13
C LYS A 15 -11.37 7.74 -10.27
N GLN A 16 -10.43 7.38 -11.17
CA GLN A 16 -10.72 6.50 -12.30
C GLN A 16 -11.20 5.11 -11.82
N ALA A 17 -10.47 4.52 -10.88
CA ALA A 17 -10.81 3.21 -10.32
C ALA A 17 -12.16 3.23 -9.58
N PHE A 18 -12.43 4.29 -8.80
CA PHE A 18 -13.69 4.46 -8.07
C PHE A 18 -14.89 4.51 -9.03
N GLN A 19 -14.79 5.29 -10.11
CA GLN A 19 -15.84 5.36 -11.12
C GLN A 19 -16.08 4.01 -11.80
N ALA A 20 -15.01 3.29 -12.14
CA ALA A 20 -15.10 2.00 -12.79
C ALA A 20 -15.69 0.91 -11.87
N VAL A 21 -15.25 0.85 -10.61
CA VAL A 21 -15.78 -0.13 -9.63
C VAL A 21 -17.26 0.12 -9.36
N LYS A 22 -17.71 1.37 -9.30
CA LYS A 22 -19.15 1.69 -9.12
C LYS A 22 -20.04 1.18 -10.23
N LEU A 23 -19.50 0.97 -11.42
CA LEU A 23 -20.22 0.45 -12.59
C LEU A 23 -20.10 -1.08 -12.74
N SER A 24 -19.28 -1.73 -11.90
CA SER A 24 -19.10 -3.18 -11.97
C SER A 24 -20.25 -3.95 -11.30
N ASP A 25 -20.29 -5.24 -11.58
CA ASP A 25 -21.31 -6.15 -11.04
C ASP A 25 -21.14 -6.31 -9.51
N ILE A 26 -22.27 -6.59 -8.85
CA ILE A 26 -22.29 -6.95 -7.43
C ILE A 26 -22.01 -8.45 -7.32
N ILE A 27 -21.05 -8.79 -6.47
CA ILE A 27 -20.67 -10.18 -6.18
C ILE A 27 -20.80 -10.43 -4.68
N GLU A 28 -21.21 -11.62 -4.33
CA GLU A 28 -21.21 -12.09 -2.95
C GLU A 28 -19.78 -12.39 -2.50
N SER A 29 -19.39 -11.90 -1.33
CA SER A 29 -18.12 -12.21 -0.70
C SER A 29 -18.33 -12.71 0.73
N ARG A 30 -17.27 -13.28 1.33
CA ARG A 30 -17.32 -13.78 2.71
C ARG A 30 -17.77 -12.72 3.73
N CYS A 31 -17.45 -11.46 3.48
CA CYS A 31 -17.72 -10.36 4.40
C CYS A 31 -18.86 -9.44 3.92
N GLY A 32 -19.71 -9.91 3.00
CA GLY A 32 -20.82 -9.13 2.44
C GLY A 32 -20.68 -8.89 0.93
N ASN A 33 -21.67 -8.24 0.35
CA ASN A 33 -21.70 -7.96 -1.08
C ASN A 33 -20.69 -6.87 -1.44
N THR A 34 -19.99 -7.06 -2.54
CA THR A 34 -18.99 -6.12 -3.08
C THR A 34 -19.26 -5.83 -4.55
N ARG A 35 -18.91 -4.62 -4.99
CA ARG A 35 -18.62 -4.35 -6.40
C ARG A 35 -17.14 -4.58 -6.62
N GLU A 36 -16.79 -5.32 -7.67
CA GLU A 36 -15.43 -5.81 -7.85
C GLU A 36 -14.95 -5.65 -9.29
N LEU A 37 -13.68 -5.29 -9.44
CA LEU A 37 -12.91 -5.38 -10.67
C LEU A 37 -11.76 -6.37 -10.47
N LEU A 38 -11.70 -7.41 -11.29
CA LEU A 38 -10.59 -8.36 -11.29
C LEU A 38 -9.40 -7.83 -12.10
N HIS A 39 -8.19 -8.29 -11.74
CA HIS A 39 -6.95 -8.05 -12.50
C HIS A 39 -6.71 -6.57 -12.79
N THR A 40 -6.75 -5.73 -11.75
CA THR A 40 -6.63 -4.28 -11.87
C THR A 40 -5.20 -3.84 -11.65
N THR A 41 -4.71 -2.98 -12.55
CA THR A 41 -3.42 -2.30 -12.46
C THR A 41 -3.63 -0.79 -12.31
N LEU A 42 -2.94 -0.19 -11.34
CA LEU A 42 -2.97 1.24 -11.06
C LEU A 42 -1.52 1.76 -11.16
N SER A 43 -1.24 2.73 -12.02
CA SER A 43 0.10 3.26 -12.25
C SER A 43 0.16 4.76 -11.95
N ILE A 44 1.13 5.16 -11.11
CA ILE A 44 1.37 6.55 -10.72
C ILE A 44 2.74 6.97 -11.25
N ASN A 45 2.79 8.01 -12.10
CA ASN A 45 4.04 8.54 -12.63
C ASN A 45 4.82 9.33 -11.59
N ASN A 46 4.14 10.09 -10.74
CA ASN A 46 4.74 10.84 -9.63
C ASN A 46 4.26 10.31 -8.27
N PRO A 47 4.86 9.23 -7.73
CA PRO A 47 4.42 8.61 -6.47
C PRO A 47 4.68 9.47 -5.23
N ARG A 48 5.38 10.60 -5.34
CA ARG A 48 5.45 11.60 -4.27
C ARG A 48 4.09 12.24 -4.02
N GLN A 49 3.20 12.27 -5.03
CA GLN A 49 1.79 12.69 -4.93
C GLN A 49 0.90 11.51 -4.49
N LYS A 50 1.19 10.96 -3.31
CA LYS A 50 0.68 9.70 -2.77
C LYS A 50 -0.67 9.78 -2.05
N TRP A 51 -1.11 10.99 -1.71
CA TRP A 51 -2.30 11.18 -0.88
C TRP A 51 -3.57 11.21 -1.72
N VAL A 52 -4.54 10.35 -1.37
CA VAL A 52 -5.88 10.38 -1.94
C VAL A 52 -6.70 11.42 -1.17
N THR A 53 -6.58 12.68 -1.57
CA THR A 53 -7.27 13.81 -0.93
C THR A 53 -8.67 14.06 -1.48
N CYS A 54 -8.96 13.54 -2.68
CA CYS A 54 -10.26 13.69 -3.33
C CYS A 54 -11.35 12.77 -2.76
N LYS A 55 -10.99 11.83 -1.89
CA LYS A 55 -11.93 10.90 -1.26
C LYS A 55 -12.72 11.56 -0.13
N SER A 56 -14.04 11.34 -0.08
CA SER A 56 -14.91 11.72 1.03
C SER A 56 -15.54 10.48 1.67
N PRO A 57 -15.48 10.27 3.00
CA PRO A 57 -14.69 11.02 3.96
C PRO A 57 -13.18 10.89 3.72
N PRO A 58 -12.36 11.87 4.14
CA PRO A 58 -10.92 11.84 3.93
C PRO A 58 -10.27 10.70 4.72
N ILE A 59 -9.06 10.31 4.30
CA ILE A 59 -8.24 9.37 5.05
C ILE A 59 -7.66 10.01 6.31
N SER A 60 -7.39 9.21 7.33
CA SER A 60 -6.69 9.64 8.53
C SER A 60 -5.19 9.74 8.25
N ILE A 61 -4.65 10.96 8.18
CA ILE A 61 -3.21 11.19 7.99
C ILE A 61 -2.42 10.62 9.17
N GLY A 62 -2.92 10.80 10.39
CA GLY A 62 -2.27 10.26 11.60
C GLY A 62 -2.14 8.74 11.56
N TYR A 63 -3.22 8.03 11.18
CA TYR A 63 -3.17 6.58 11.03
C TYR A 63 -2.23 6.16 9.89
N ALA A 64 -2.28 6.80 8.73
CA ALA A 64 -1.41 6.47 7.61
C ALA A 64 0.08 6.57 7.96
N LEU A 65 0.48 7.62 8.69
CA LEU A 65 1.86 7.81 9.13
C LEU A 65 2.25 6.84 10.25
N ALA A 66 1.35 6.60 11.21
CA ALA A 66 1.59 5.64 12.28
C ALA A 66 1.78 4.22 11.73
N GLU A 67 0.94 3.82 10.77
CA GLU A 67 1.03 2.51 10.13
C GLU A 67 2.32 2.37 9.30
N LEU A 68 2.74 3.41 8.57
CA LEU A 68 4.03 3.42 7.88
C LEU A 68 5.20 3.23 8.85
N ILE A 69 5.21 3.97 9.96
CA ILE A 69 6.27 3.84 10.99
C ILE A 69 6.25 2.43 11.61
N TRP A 70 5.08 1.91 11.93
CA TRP A 70 4.89 0.58 12.48
C TRP A 70 5.42 -0.52 11.54
N ILE A 71 5.18 -0.38 10.21
CA ILE A 71 5.75 -1.26 9.18
C ILE A 71 7.28 -1.15 9.15
N LEU A 72 7.83 0.07 9.09
CA LEU A 72 9.26 0.31 8.99
C LEU A 72 10.04 -0.13 10.24
N GLN A 73 9.39 -0.19 11.39
CA GLN A 73 9.97 -0.73 12.63
C GLN A 73 9.87 -2.26 12.72
N GLY A 74 9.15 -2.91 11.80
CA GLY A 74 8.92 -4.35 11.84
C GLY A 74 8.00 -4.78 12.99
N CYS A 75 7.16 -3.87 13.47
CA CYS A 75 6.23 -4.12 14.56
C CYS A 75 5.05 -5.00 14.13
N ASP A 76 4.47 -5.71 15.09
CA ASP A 76 3.25 -6.50 14.95
C ASP A 76 2.29 -6.31 16.12
N ASP A 77 2.67 -5.52 17.14
CA ASP A 77 1.83 -5.25 18.29
C ASP A 77 0.53 -4.53 17.91
N SER A 78 -0.58 -5.04 18.38
CA SER A 78 -1.89 -4.50 18.06
C SER A 78 -2.22 -3.23 18.85
N GLN A 79 -1.64 -3.06 20.05
CA GLN A 79 -1.96 -1.93 20.92
C GLN A 79 -1.60 -0.61 20.26
N THR A 80 -0.40 -0.52 19.68
CA THR A 80 0.07 0.69 19.00
C THR A 80 -0.81 1.04 17.82
N ILE A 81 -1.06 0.08 16.93
CA ILE A 81 -1.79 0.39 15.70
C ILE A 81 -3.30 0.61 15.94
N ASN A 82 -3.89 -0.08 16.91
CA ASN A 82 -5.30 0.07 17.28
C ASN A 82 -5.59 1.41 17.97
N TYR A 83 -4.58 2.03 18.61
CA TYR A 83 -4.71 3.39 19.13
C TYR A 83 -5.05 4.39 18.01
N TRP A 84 -4.42 4.23 16.84
CA TRP A 84 -4.65 5.07 15.67
C TRP A 84 -5.87 4.66 14.85
N ASN A 85 -6.24 3.38 14.89
CA ASN A 85 -7.40 2.83 14.20
C ASN A 85 -8.18 1.85 15.10
N PRO A 86 -9.05 2.36 15.99
CA PRO A 86 -9.83 1.52 16.92
C PRO A 86 -10.78 0.54 16.23
N VAL A 87 -11.01 0.70 14.93
CA VAL A 87 -11.91 -0.18 14.15
C VAL A 87 -11.15 -1.37 13.57
N LEU A 88 -9.81 -1.34 13.54
CA LEU A 88 -8.99 -2.39 12.96
C LEU A 88 -9.28 -3.80 13.51
N PRO A 89 -9.52 -4.00 14.82
CA PRO A 89 -9.86 -5.33 15.36
C PRO A 89 -11.13 -5.97 14.77
N LYS A 90 -12.04 -5.19 14.20
CA LYS A 90 -13.24 -5.70 13.52
C LYS A 90 -12.91 -6.45 12.22
N PHE A 91 -11.75 -6.15 11.61
CA PHE A 91 -11.30 -6.72 10.34
C PHE A 91 -10.17 -7.72 10.52
N ALA A 92 -9.23 -7.41 11.43
CA ALA A 92 -8.03 -8.19 11.66
C ALA A 92 -8.14 -9.15 12.86
N GLY A 93 -9.28 -9.14 13.58
CA GLY A 93 -9.45 -9.92 14.81
C GLY A 93 -8.82 -9.28 16.04
N ASN A 94 -9.07 -9.88 17.19
CA ASN A 94 -8.62 -9.34 18.48
C ASN A 94 -7.37 -10.07 18.98
N TYR A 95 -6.22 -9.74 18.40
CA TYR A 95 -4.92 -10.30 18.73
C TYR A 95 -4.07 -9.32 19.54
N LYS A 96 -3.11 -9.83 20.32
CA LYS A 96 -2.05 -9.01 20.93
C LYS A 96 -0.98 -8.62 19.88
N SER A 97 -0.76 -9.51 18.92
CA SER A 97 0.21 -9.40 17.84
C SER A 97 -0.48 -9.84 16.55
N TYR A 98 -0.48 -8.99 15.55
CA TYR A 98 -1.15 -9.26 14.28
C TYR A 98 -0.33 -10.21 13.40
N PRO A 99 -0.82 -11.42 13.11
CA PRO A 99 -0.08 -12.39 12.28
C PRO A 99 0.19 -11.91 10.86
N GLY A 100 -0.66 -11.05 10.33
CA GLY A 100 -0.56 -10.47 8.99
C GLY A 100 0.28 -9.20 8.90
N ALA A 101 0.89 -8.75 9.99
CA ALA A 101 1.65 -7.49 10.04
C ALA A 101 2.77 -7.42 9.00
N TYR A 102 2.65 -6.49 8.04
CA TYR A 102 3.57 -6.40 6.90
C TYR A 102 5.01 -6.13 7.33
N GLY A 103 5.21 -5.25 8.32
CA GLY A 103 6.54 -4.92 8.82
C GLY A 103 7.26 -6.13 9.42
N GLN A 104 6.59 -6.89 10.27
CA GLN A 104 7.14 -8.10 10.86
C GLN A 104 7.51 -9.13 9.78
N ARG A 105 6.67 -9.26 8.76
CA ARG A 105 6.93 -10.18 7.65
C ARG A 105 8.10 -9.75 6.77
N ILE A 106 8.25 -8.47 6.53
CA ILE A 106 9.38 -7.92 5.76
C ILE A 106 10.69 -8.05 6.56
N MET A 107 10.67 -7.76 7.87
CA MET A 107 11.88 -7.64 8.66
C MET A 107 12.34 -8.96 9.30
N TYR A 108 11.41 -9.84 9.69
CA TYR A 108 11.75 -10.95 10.58
C TYR A 108 11.23 -12.33 10.15
N ARG A 109 10.12 -12.40 9.41
CA ARG A 109 9.40 -13.65 9.13
C ARG A 109 10.30 -14.77 8.57
N TYR A 110 11.22 -14.42 7.71
CA TYR A 110 12.10 -15.38 7.02
C TYR A 110 13.50 -15.46 7.62
N GLY A 111 13.69 -14.99 8.86
CA GLY A 111 14.97 -15.01 9.55
C GLY A 111 15.99 -13.97 9.07
N PHE A 112 15.59 -13.06 8.20
CA PHE A 112 16.40 -11.94 7.73
C PHE A 112 15.54 -10.75 7.31
N ASN A 113 16.16 -9.55 7.31
CA ASN A 113 15.51 -8.34 6.87
C ASN A 113 15.52 -8.25 5.34
N GLN A 114 14.35 -8.44 4.71
CA GLN A 114 14.20 -8.43 3.25
C GLN A 114 14.49 -7.04 2.66
N LEU A 115 14.06 -5.96 3.32
CA LEU A 115 14.30 -4.59 2.84
C LEU A 115 15.79 -4.27 2.80
N LYS A 116 16.54 -4.64 3.85
CA LYS A 116 18.00 -4.53 3.87
C LYS A 116 18.65 -5.33 2.74
N ARG A 117 18.19 -6.55 2.52
CA ARG A 117 18.73 -7.40 1.45
C ARG A 117 18.43 -6.87 0.06
N VAL A 118 17.24 -6.30 -0.16
CA VAL A 118 16.91 -5.60 -1.42
C VAL A 118 17.81 -4.40 -1.63
N TYR A 119 18.05 -3.60 -0.59
CA TYR A 119 18.98 -2.48 -0.64
C TYR A 119 20.40 -2.94 -1.04
N GLU A 120 20.96 -3.93 -0.34
CA GLU A 120 22.30 -4.47 -0.63
C GLU A 120 22.39 -5.08 -2.05
N THR A 121 21.32 -5.74 -2.50
CA THR A 121 21.25 -6.30 -3.86
C THR A 121 21.33 -5.19 -4.91
N LEU A 122 20.54 -4.13 -4.76
CA LEU A 122 20.49 -3.04 -5.75
C LEU A 122 21.70 -2.11 -5.68
N MET A 123 22.34 -1.98 -4.52
CA MET A 123 23.62 -1.27 -4.38
C MET A 123 24.74 -1.97 -5.14
N ASN A 124 24.82 -3.29 -5.05
CA ASN A 124 25.89 -4.06 -5.69
C ASN A 124 25.57 -4.44 -7.14
N HIS A 125 24.28 -4.60 -7.47
CA HIS A 125 23.77 -5.04 -8.77
C HIS A 125 22.54 -4.22 -9.17
N PRO A 126 22.74 -2.96 -9.63
CA PRO A 126 21.60 -2.06 -9.96
C PRO A 126 20.66 -2.59 -11.05
N GLU A 127 21.19 -3.42 -11.97
CA GLU A 127 20.44 -4.07 -13.04
C GLU A 127 19.59 -5.27 -12.59
N SER A 128 19.72 -5.69 -11.34
CA SER A 128 19.07 -6.91 -10.81
C SER A 128 17.57 -6.92 -11.03
N ARG A 129 17.04 -8.12 -11.30
CA ARG A 129 15.61 -8.42 -11.38
C ARG A 129 15.14 -9.30 -10.21
N GLN A 130 16.02 -9.56 -9.23
CA GLN A 130 15.78 -10.46 -8.09
C GLN A 130 15.40 -9.71 -6.79
N ALA A 131 15.30 -8.38 -6.82
CA ALA A 131 14.90 -7.59 -5.68
C ALA A 131 13.39 -7.71 -5.46
N VAL A 132 13.00 -8.74 -4.71
CA VAL A 132 11.62 -9.09 -4.38
C VAL A 132 11.50 -9.24 -2.86
N MET A 133 10.46 -8.64 -2.28
CA MET A 133 10.07 -8.83 -0.88
C MET A 133 8.74 -9.56 -0.82
N LEU A 134 8.65 -10.63 -0.03
CA LEU A 134 7.44 -11.41 0.17
C LEU A 134 6.76 -10.99 1.47
N ILE A 135 5.46 -10.81 1.42
CA ILE A 135 4.59 -10.59 2.58
C ILE A 135 3.72 -11.83 2.81
N TRP A 136 3.15 -12.37 1.75
CA TRP A 136 2.37 -13.60 1.78
C TRP A 136 3.24 -14.81 2.11
N ASP A 137 2.78 -15.61 3.06
CA ASP A 137 3.41 -16.88 3.44
C ASP A 137 2.39 -18.03 3.28
N PRO A 138 2.52 -18.88 2.26
CA PRO A 138 1.55 -19.92 1.99
C PRO A 138 1.39 -20.95 3.12
N GLN A 139 2.39 -21.10 4.00
CA GLN A 139 2.30 -22.02 5.13
C GLN A 139 1.27 -21.57 6.18
N THR A 140 1.07 -20.25 6.32
CA THR A 140 0.18 -19.69 7.34
C THR A 140 -1.05 -19.01 6.77
N ASP A 141 -1.00 -18.54 5.52
CA ASP A 141 -2.02 -17.67 4.94
C ASP A 141 -3.01 -18.40 4.03
N LEU A 142 -2.60 -19.56 3.46
CA LEU A 142 -3.55 -20.41 2.78
C LEU A 142 -4.55 -21.00 3.79
N PRO A 143 -5.84 -21.06 3.44
CA PRO A 143 -6.84 -21.75 4.26
C PRO A 143 -6.48 -23.23 4.47
N GLN A 144 -7.00 -23.81 5.54
CA GLN A 144 -6.95 -25.25 5.76
C GLN A 144 -7.69 -26.02 4.65
N LEU A 145 -7.50 -27.34 4.60
CA LEU A 145 -8.12 -28.20 3.56
C LEU A 145 -9.65 -28.09 3.47
N ASN A 146 -10.31 -27.71 4.56
CA ASN A 146 -11.75 -27.45 4.63
C ASN A 146 -12.14 -26.02 4.20
N GLY A 147 -11.20 -25.20 3.75
CA GLY A 147 -11.42 -23.80 3.37
C GLY A 147 -11.53 -22.81 4.52
N ILE A 148 -11.33 -23.26 5.77
CA ILE A 148 -11.36 -22.36 6.94
C ILE A 148 -10.03 -21.60 7.03
N PRO A 149 -10.06 -20.26 7.15
CA PRO A 149 -8.84 -19.47 7.36
C PRO A 149 -8.14 -19.86 8.66
N ASN A 150 -6.80 -19.89 8.63
CA ASN A 150 -5.99 -20.14 9.82
C ASN A 150 -6.09 -19.01 10.87
N ASN A 151 -6.27 -17.78 10.38
CA ASN A 151 -6.37 -16.56 11.17
C ASN A 151 -7.43 -15.63 10.57
N GLU A 152 -7.88 -14.65 11.33
CA GLU A 152 -8.71 -13.55 10.80
C GLU A 152 -7.84 -12.52 10.06
N ASP A 153 -6.64 -12.26 10.60
CA ASP A 153 -5.66 -11.33 10.02
C ASP A 153 -4.78 -12.03 8.99
N ILE A 154 -5.28 -12.10 7.75
CA ILE A 154 -4.54 -12.63 6.61
C ILE A 154 -4.14 -11.49 5.68
N PRO A 155 -2.84 -11.31 5.38
CA PRO A 155 -2.38 -10.19 4.57
C PRO A 155 -3.02 -10.19 3.18
N CYS A 156 -3.44 -9.00 2.75
CA CYS A 156 -3.90 -8.78 1.38
C CYS A 156 -2.72 -8.62 0.42
N ASN A 157 -1.59 -8.16 0.92
CA ASN A 157 -0.35 -8.02 0.17
C ASN A 157 0.31 -9.37 -0.10
N ILE A 158 0.81 -9.55 -1.33
CA ILE A 158 1.58 -10.72 -1.75
C ILE A 158 3.06 -10.39 -1.73
N CYS A 159 3.49 -9.44 -2.56
CA CYS A 159 4.90 -9.10 -2.69
C CYS A 159 5.11 -7.68 -3.25
N SER A 160 6.34 -7.20 -3.04
CA SER A 160 6.88 -6.02 -3.74
C SER A 160 8.00 -6.45 -4.67
N MET A 161 8.01 -5.95 -5.90
CA MET A 161 9.08 -6.14 -6.88
C MET A 161 9.73 -4.79 -7.18
N ILE A 162 11.03 -4.68 -6.94
CA ILE A 162 11.77 -3.41 -7.00
C ILE A 162 12.87 -3.51 -8.06
N LYS A 163 13.09 -2.44 -8.81
CA LYS A 163 14.12 -2.38 -9.86
C LYS A 163 14.66 -0.97 -9.99
N ILE A 164 15.93 -0.84 -10.38
CA ILE A 164 16.47 0.43 -10.87
C ILE A 164 16.48 0.36 -12.39
N ARG A 165 15.87 1.35 -13.04
CA ARG A 165 15.88 1.51 -14.50
C ARG A 165 16.09 2.96 -14.87
N LYS A 166 17.06 3.23 -15.73
CA LYS A 166 17.39 4.61 -16.18
C LYS A 166 17.62 5.56 -15.00
N GLY A 167 18.29 5.10 -13.94
CA GLY A 167 18.58 5.89 -12.75
C GLY A 167 17.39 6.16 -11.82
N LYS A 168 16.26 5.45 -12.02
CA LYS A 168 15.03 5.60 -11.21
C LYS A 168 14.65 4.28 -10.55
N LEU A 169 14.17 4.36 -9.29
CA LEU A 169 13.65 3.21 -8.56
C LEU A 169 12.19 2.96 -8.92
N GLU A 170 11.94 1.92 -9.68
CA GLU A 170 10.61 1.43 -10.03
C GLU A 170 10.10 0.47 -8.96
N TRP A 171 8.83 0.59 -8.57
CA TRP A 171 8.19 -0.27 -7.59
C TRP A 171 6.90 -0.86 -8.12
N THR A 172 6.74 -2.18 -7.99
CA THR A 172 5.48 -2.86 -8.28
C THR A 172 5.01 -3.58 -7.03
N GLN A 173 3.83 -3.21 -6.55
CA GLN A 173 3.15 -3.86 -5.43
C GLN A 173 2.08 -4.80 -5.94
N VAL A 174 1.99 -6.02 -5.38
CA VAL A 174 1.00 -7.03 -5.78
C VAL A 174 0.14 -7.40 -4.58
N MET A 175 -1.17 -7.28 -4.76
CA MET A 175 -2.18 -7.64 -3.75
C MET A 175 -3.18 -8.63 -4.31
N ARG A 176 -3.56 -9.65 -3.50
CA ARG A 176 -4.62 -10.60 -3.86
C ARG A 176 -6.01 -10.01 -3.75
N SER A 177 -6.19 -9.02 -2.88
CA SER A 177 -7.46 -8.37 -2.58
C SER A 177 -7.19 -6.97 -2.05
N ASN A 178 -7.96 -5.98 -2.47
CA ASN A 178 -7.77 -4.60 -2.01
C ASN A 178 -9.12 -3.86 -1.95
N ASP A 179 -9.45 -3.36 -0.75
CA ASP A 179 -10.56 -2.43 -0.58
C ASP A 179 -10.16 -1.06 -1.11
N LEU A 180 -10.86 -0.58 -2.14
CA LEU A 180 -10.59 0.70 -2.81
C LEU A 180 -10.79 1.90 -1.88
N VAL A 181 -11.63 1.76 -0.84
CA VAL A 181 -12.04 2.87 0.04
C VAL A 181 -11.25 2.88 1.34
N LEU A 182 -11.11 1.71 1.97
CA LEU A 182 -10.53 1.56 3.30
C LEU A 182 -9.06 1.12 3.26
N GLY A 183 -8.62 0.41 2.22
CA GLY A 183 -7.29 -0.17 2.11
C GLY A 183 -6.36 0.59 1.15
N LEU A 184 -6.75 0.69 -0.13
CA LEU A 184 -5.89 1.24 -1.18
C LEU A 184 -5.27 2.60 -0.84
N PRO A 185 -6.02 3.60 -0.30
CA PRO A 185 -5.42 4.90 -0.01
C PRO A 185 -4.26 4.83 0.98
N TYR A 186 -4.34 3.96 1.98
CA TYR A 186 -3.26 3.73 2.96
C TYR A 186 -2.11 2.93 2.35
N ASN A 187 -2.40 1.90 1.54
CA ASN A 187 -1.36 1.14 0.85
C ASN A 187 -0.54 2.02 -0.11
N LEU A 188 -1.17 2.99 -0.79
CA LEU A 188 -0.44 3.95 -1.62
C LEU A 188 0.55 4.75 -0.77
N VAL A 189 0.14 5.27 0.39
CA VAL A 189 1.04 6.00 1.29
C VAL A 189 2.18 5.11 1.78
N GLN A 190 1.88 3.88 2.22
CA GLN A 190 2.86 2.92 2.75
C GLN A 190 3.96 2.62 1.73
N PHE A 191 3.59 2.09 0.58
CA PHE A 191 4.56 1.54 -0.37
C PHE A 191 5.26 2.60 -1.21
N THR A 192 4.60 3.72 -1.53
CA THR A 192 5.29 4.84 -2.19
C THR A 192 6.26 5.55 -1.24
N SER A 193 5.97 5.63 0.06
CA SER A 193 6.92 6.15 1.03
C SER A 193 8.12 5.23 1.22
N MET A 194 7.91 3.91 1.24
CA MET A 194 9.01 2.93 1.24
C MET A 194 9.85 3.04 -0.04
N GLN A 195 9.22 3.26 -1.19
CA GLN A 195 9.91 3.53 -2.46
C GLN A 195 10.80 4.78 -2.36
N GLU A 196 10.30 5.89 -1.83
CA GLU A 196 11.08 7.12 -1.65
C GLU A 196 12.28 6.92 -0.71
N ILE A 197 12.06 6.26 0.43
CA ILE A 197 13.12 5.96 1.40
C ILE A 197 14.21 5.10 0.76
N LEU A 198 13.83 4.03 0.06
CA LEU A 198 14.79 3.15 -0.60
C LEU A 198 15.53 3.84 -1.75
N ALA A 199 14.84 4.68 -2.54
CA ALA A 199 15.46 5.48 -3.61
C ALA A 199 16.50 6.45 -3.03
N SER A 200 16.17 7.11 -1.90
CA SER A 200 17.11 7.99 -1.19
C SER A 200 18.34 7.24 -0.69
N TRP A 201 18.17 6.07 -0.08
CA TRP A 201 19.32 5.25 0.37
C TRP A 201 20.23 4.79 -0.77
N LEU A 202 19.63 4.51 -1.94
CA LEU A 202 20.35 4.09 -3.14
C LEU A 202 20.92 5.26 -3.97
N ASN A 203 20.61 6.49 -3.56
CA ASN A 203 20.97 7.72 -4.29
C ASN A 203 20.53 7.69 -5.76
N VAL A 204 19.26 7.31 -5.99
CA VAL A 204 18.61 7.32 -7.31
C VAL A 204 17.29 8.07 -7.24
N ASP A 205 16.80 8.51 -8.40
CA ASP A 205 15.48 9.14 -8.48
C ASP A 205 14.34 8.15 -8.18
N VAL A 206 13.22 8.70 -7.75
CA VAL A 206 11.96 7.93 -7.62
C VAL A 206 11.37 7.73 -9.02
N GLY A 207 11.16 6.48 -9.39
CA GLY A 207 10.50 6.09 -10.63
C GLY A 207 8.98 5.98 -10.48
N SER A 208 8.31 5.28 -11.40
CA SER A 208 6.88 5.05 -11.29
C SER A 208 6.56 4.03 -10.17
N TYR A 209 5.35 4.15 -9.64
CA TYR A 209 4.76 3.16 -8.75
C TYR A 209 3.62 2.43 -9.45
N ASN A 210 3.66 1.11 -9.43
CA ASN A 210 2.61 0.27 -10.01
C ASN A 210 1.98 -0.59 -8.92
N HIS A 211 0.66 -0.62 -8.88
CA HIS A 211 -0.10 -1.38 -7.91
C HIS A 211 -1.01 -2.36 -8.66
N ILE A 212 -0.86 -3.63 -8.38
CA ILE A 212 -1.67 -4.70 -8.97
C ILE A 212 -2.59 -5.24 -7.87
N SER A 213 -3.89 -5.15 -8.10
CA SER A 213 -4.91 -5.77 -7.26
C SER A 213 -5.63 -6.85 -8.07
N ASP A 214 -5.51 -8.10 -7.65
CA ASP A 214 -6.21 -9.20 -8.32
C ASP A 214 -7.73 -9.04 -8.16
N SER A 215 -8.19 -8.66 -6.95
CA SER A 215 -9.54 -8.22 -6.66
C SER A 215 -9.51 -6.80 -6.08
N LEU A 216 -9.96 -5.80 -6.84
CA LEU A 216 -10.17 -4.43 -6.36
C LEU A 216 -11.67 -4.21 -6.15
N HIS A 217 -12.09 -3.89 -4.91
CA HIS A 217 -13.50 -3.90 -4.57
C HIS A 217 -13.94 -2.76 -3.64
N ILE A 218 -15.25 -2.54 -3.59
CA ILE A 218 -15.95 -1.70 -2.61
C ILE A 218 -17.09 -2.52 -2.01
N TYR A 219 -17.21 -2.53 -0.67
CA TYR A 219 -18.39 -3.09 -0.02
C TYR A 219 -19.64 -2.25 -0.31
N THR A 220 -20.73 -2.89 -0.76
CA THR A 220 -21.95 -2.17 -1.18
C THR A 220 -22.57 -1.35 -0.04
N GLU A 221 -22.44 -1.81 1.20
CA GLU A 221 -22.89 -1.05 2.39
C GLU A 221 -22.11 0.26 2.61
N LYS A 222 -20.87 0.37 2.07
CA LYS A 222 -20.02 1.57 2.15
C LYS A 222 -20.19 2.49 0.96
N GLU A 223 -20.75 2.00 -0.15
CA GLU A 223 -20.84 2.73 -1.42
C GLU A 223 -21.57 4.07 -1.31
N SER A 224 -22.63 4.13 -0.51
CA SER A 224 -23.44 5.34 -0.32
C SER A 224 -22.76 6.41 0.55
N PHE A 225 -21.77 6.01 1.35
CA PHE A 225 -21.05 6.91 2.27
C PHE A 225 -19.76 7.47 1.68
N VAL A 226 -19.37 7.01 0.49
CA VAL A 226 -18.11 7.41 -0.14
C VAL A 226 -18.36 8.17 -1.43
N GLY A 227 -17.68 9.29 -1.58
CA GLY A 227 -17.77 10.14 -2.76
C GLY A 227 -16.44 10.77 -3.16
N ILE A 228 -16.47 11.46 -4.28
CA ILE A 228 -15.37 12.30 -4.75
C ILE A 228 -15.66 13.73 -4.30
N GLN A 229 -14.70 14.34 -3.61
CA GLN A 229 -14.76 15.78 -3.29
C GLN A 229 -14.35 16.59 -4.52
N THR A 230 -15.06 17.69 -4.75
CA THR A 230 -14.79 18.63 -5.85
C THR A 230 -13.61 19.56 -5.57
N MET A 231 -13.23 19.74 -4.29
CA MET A 231 -12.05 20.53 -3.95
C MET A 231 -10.79 19.69 -4.20
N GLU A 232 -10.04 20.05 -5.22
CA GLU A 232 -8.70 19.56 -5.44
C GLU A 232 -7.75 20.25 -4.44
N CYS A 233 -7.49 19.59 -3.33
CA CYS A 233 -6.31 19.93 -2.56
C CYS A 233 -5.11 19.38 -3.34
N TYR A 234 -4.34 20.27 -3.93
CA TYR A 234 -3.03 19.86 -4.45
C TYR A 234 -2.22 19.32 -3.28
N ASN A 235 -1.62 18.15 -3.46
CA ASN A 235 -0.66 17.57 -2.51
C ASN A 235 0.64 18.39 -2.56
N THR A 236 0.60 19.61 -2.11
CA THR A 236 1.81 20.38 -1.84
C THR A 236 2.38 19.85 -0.52
N CYS A 237 3.10 18.73 -0.60
CA CYS A 237 3.99 18.37 0.48
C CYS A 237 5.19 19.32 0.41
N LEU A 238 5.05 20.47 1.07
CA LEU A 238 6.09 21.51 1.16
C LEU A 238 7.29 21.07 2.01
N LEU A 239 7.30 19.82 2.51
CA LEU A 239 8.36 19.33 3.39
C LEU A 239 9.64 18.89 2.66
N TYR A 240 9.68 18.92 1.35
CA TYR A 240 10.86 18.55 0.57
C TYR A 240 11.02 19.43 -0.67
N THR A 241 11.05 20.75 -0.48
CA THR A 241 11.74 21.63 -1.40
C THR A 241 13.20 21.70 -0.94
N SER A 242 14.13 21.67 -1.89
CA SER A 242 15.58 21.86 -1.64
C SER A 242 15.90 23.12 -0.80
N ASP A 243 14.99 24.06 -0.75
CA ASP A 243 15.12 25.32 -0.02
C ASP A 243 15.00 25.16 1.50
N ALA A 244 14.31 24.11 2.00
CA ALA A 244 14.22 23.89 3.45
C ALA A 244 15.51 23.34 4.07
N ALA A 245 16.43 22.82 3.25
CA ALA A 245 17.73 22.35 3.71
C ALA A 245 18.76 23.50 3.80
N ASP A 246 18.60 24.53 2.98
CA ASP A 246 19.53 25.68 2.96
C ASP A 246 19.25 26.66 4.10
N ASP A 247 18.01 26.74 4.60
CA ASP A 247 17.65 27.61 5.73
C ASP A 247 18.10 27.06 7.11
N LEU A 248 18.49 25.80 7.19
CA LEU A 248 18.97 25.17 8.43
C LEU A 248 20.49 25.21 8.60
N ILE A 249 21.25 25.72 7.64
CA ILE A 249 22.72 25.84 7.68
C ILE A 249 23.16 27.31 7.74
N GLY A 250 22.24 28.22 7.90
CA GLY A 250 22.48 29.66 8.01
C GLY A 250 22.76 30.12 9.44
N VAL A 251 23.86 29.67 10.08
CA VAL A 251 24.61 30.39 11.13
C VAL A 251 26.09 30.05 11.01
#